data_efd4b0f6b3779c0300cef9cfe19969fe
#
_entry.id   efd4b0f6b3779c0300cef9cfe19969fe
#
_cell.length_a   1.000
_cell.length_b   1.000
_cell.length_c   1.000
_cell.angle_alpha   90.00
_cell.angle_beta   90.00
_cell.angle_gamma   90.00
#
_symmetry.space_group_name_H-M   'P 1'
#
loop_
_entity.id
_entity.type
_entity.pdbx_description
1 polymer ?
#
loop_
_entity_poly.entity_id
_entity_poly.type
_entity_poly.pdbx_seq_one_letter_code
_entity_poly.pdbx_strand_id
1 'polypeptide(L)'
;MAAAGLIASPYILPAGTFSRSSGVRLANHVVLVIFGGGIRNQETVEQQYLINQAAGPSGNIMRNMLSGASPASNLVYNIWDTVSPAPLATKGTLFKHMRYASGPTGHFNGHTAIITGNYTPESLNLYVNPEMPTIFEYYRKHNDPVKSALNAWWMSLDLGPYVNLNYSNSPNYGSLYGANHISPLTTFGNIGFDYFSTLNAMHPDELSRLATIRSFLDSNFDRSVTDIPGISNIAEDREAIQDFILKLIKGEIPIEWPIPVGTPYDQITGDLSNIAISWKVLQQFHPELMVINTTNLDICHTNFSDYISYLHRADYGVGWLWEKIQSDPEMANDTIMICIPEHGRNMTPNVIADANGLFAYDHTGDENSRDIFSLIVGPPSVVNQGLEVGDAEDPIGETIDIVPTIAHILGFKDNIPGGYLSGSVLEQAFV
;
A
#
# COMPACT_ATOMS: atom_id res chain seq x y z
N MET A 1 -44.53 0.91 18.98
CA MET A 1 -44.39 0.62 17.53
C MET A 1 -43.26 1.53 17.04
N ALA A 2 -42.06 1.00 16.92
CA ALA A 2 -40.91 1.72 16.39
C ALA A 2 -40.81 1.38 14.90
N ALA A 3 -40.92 2.40 14.04
CA ALA A 3 -40.72 2.25 12.61
C ALA A 3 -39.20 2.18 12.34
N ALA A 4 -38.74 0.99 11.91
CA ALA A 4 -37.42 0.83 11.34
C ALA A 4 -37.41 1.50 9.96
N GLY A 5 -36.66 2.59 9.84
CA GLY A 5 -36.35 3.23 8.56
C GLY A 5 -35.40 2.35 7.76
N LEU A 6 -35.90 1.77 6.68
CA LEU A 6 -35.06 1.17 5.65
C LEU A 6 -34.28 2.30 4.94
N ILE A 7 -32.97 2.35 5.14
CA ILE A 7 -32.08 3.14 4.30
C ILE A 7 -32.01 2.41 2.96
N ALA A 8 -32.71 2.91 1.96
CA ALA A 8 -32.66 2.37 0.60
C ALA A 8 -31.28 2.69 0.02
N SER A 9 -30.53 1.64 -0.34
CA SER A 9 -29.30 1.78 -1.12
C SER A 9 -29.59 2.56 -2.42
N PRO A 10 -28.80 3.57 -2.80
CA PRO A 10 -29.05 4.38 -4.01
C PRO A 10 -28.81 3.63 -5.33
N TYR A 11 -28.40 2.38 -5.30
CA TYR A 11 -28.12 1.60 -6.50
C TYR A 11 -29.30 0.69 -6.85
N ILE A 12 -30.23 1.20 -7.65
CA ILE A 12 -31.26 0.35 -8.30
C ILE A 12 -30.63 -0.21 -9.58
N LEU A 13 -30.19 -1.46 -9.55
CA LEU A 13 -29.81 -2.18 -10.76
C LEU A 13 -31.05 -2.49 -11.61
N PRO A 14 -30.92 -2.45 -12.97
CA PRO A 14 -32.00 -2.91 -13.83
C PRO A 14 -32.34 -4.36 -13.50
N ALA A 15 -33.66 -4.64 -13.37
CA ALA A 15 -34.15 -5.99 -13.11
C ALA A 15 -33.66 -6.94 -14.21
N GLY A 16 -32.80 -7.89 -13.88
CA GLY A 16 -32.37 -8.95 -14.79
C GLY A 16 -30.92 -9.43 -14.66
N THR A 17 -30.06 -8.76 -13.91
CA THR A 17 -28.69 -9.23 -13.69
C THR A 17 -28.50 -9.75 -12.26
N PHE A 18 -28.99 -10.96 -12.01
CA PHE A 18 -28.54 -11.73 -10.85
C PHE A 18 -27.25 -12.43 -11.21
N SER A 19 -26.11 -11.79 -10.98
CA SER A 19 -24.86 -12.53 -10.85
C SER A 19 -24.86 -13.14 -9.44
N ARG A 20 -24.60 -14.43 -9.34
CA ARG A 20 -24.43 -15.09 -8.04
C ARG A 20 -23.15 -14.58 -7.42
N SER A 21 -23.19 -14.11 -6.18
CA SER A 21 -22.02 -14.07 -5.32
C SER A 21 -21.45 -15.50 -5.28
N SER A 22 -20.30 -15.72 -5.88
CA SER A 22 -19.75 -17.04 -6.09
C SER A 22 -18.77 -17.47 -5.03
N GLY A 23 -18.31 -16.55 -4.15
CA GLY A 23 -17.31 -16.85 -3.14
C GLY A 23 -17.77 -16.49 -1.72
N VAL A 24 -17.33 -17.29 -0.76
CA VAL A 24 -17.39 -16.92 0.67
C VAL A 24 -16.36 -15.86 0.90
N ARG A 25 -16.75 -14.69 1.44
CA ARG A 25 -15.80 -13.67 1.91
C ARG A 25 -15.06 -14.17 3.12
N LEU A 26 -13.74 -14.03 3.12
CA LEU A 26 -12.89 -14.35 4.26
C LEU A 26 -12.75 -13.14 5.20
N ALA A 27 -12.74 -11.92 4.65
CA ALA A 27 -12.72 -10.67 5.39
C ALA A 27 -13.41 -9.57 4.58
N ASN A 28 -13.90 -8.51 5.26
CA ASN A 28 -14.53 -7.37 4.60
C ASN A 28 -13.55 -6.27 4.22
N HIS A 29 -12.37 -6.24 4.84
CA HIS A 29 -11.36 -5.22 4.58
C HIS A 29 -10.03 -5.86 4.17
N VAL A 30 -9.45 -5.36 3.09
CA VAL A 30 -8.09 -5.70 2.68
C VAL A 30 -7.26 -4.42 2.59
N VAL A 31 -6.13 -4.41 3.29
CA VAL A 31 -5.12 -3.36 3.20
C VAL A 31 -3.86 -3.96 2.59
N LEU A 32 -3.51 -3.55 1.39
CA LEU A 32 -2.27 -3.92 0.72
C LEU A 32 -1.23 -2.82 0.92
N VAL A 33 -0.08 -3.15 1.50
CA VAL A 33 1.07 -2.24 1.61
C VAL A 33 2.14 -2.67 0.62
N ILE A 34 2.47 -1.80 -0.33
CA ILE A 34 3.53 -2.01 -1.31
C ILE A 34 4.75 -1.19 -0.89
N PHE A 35 5.88 -1.86 -0.69
CA PHE A 35 7.15 -1.18 -0.44
C PHE A 35 7.79 -0.78 -1.77
N GLY A 36 7.52 0.46 -2.18
CA GLY A 36 8.10 1.06 -3.38
C GLY A 36 9.55 1.48 -3.16
N GLY A 37 10.36 1.22 -4.17
CA GLY A 37 11.83 1.32 -4.11
C GLY A 37 12.51 -0.05 -4.00
N GLY A 38 11.75 -1.12 -3.69
CA GLY A 38 12.26 -2.50 -3.62
C GLY A 38 13.09 -2.80 -2.36
N ILE A 39 13.05 -4.07 -1.92
CA ILE A 39 13.75 -4.54 -0.73
C ILE A 39 14.45 -5.86 -1.05
N ARG A 40 15.74 -6.01 -0.68
CA ARG A 40 16.42 -7.31 -0.75
C ARG A 40 15.95 -8.23 0.39
N ASN A 41 15.95 -9.53 0.16
CA ASN A 41 15.72 -10.50 1.23
C ASN A 41 16.80 -10.47 2.32
N GLN A 42 17.99 -9.94 2.00
CA GLN A 42 19.06 -9.70 2.98
C GLN A 42 18.67 -8.70 4.08
N GLU A 43 17.82 -7.72 3.78
CA GLU A 43 17.27 -6.78 4.76
C GLU A 43 16.10 -7.33 5.53
N THR A 44 15.42 -8.36 5.01
CA THR A 44 14.16 -8.91 5.55
C THR A 44 14.37 -10.29 6.16
N VAL A 45 14.03 -11.35 5.45
CA VAL A 45 13.99 -12.73 5.95
C VAL A 45 15.36 -13.30 6.30
N GLU A 46 16.41 -12.88 5.62
CA GLU A 46 17.78 -13.33 5.88
C GLU A 46 18.47 -12.55 7.01
N GLN A 47 18.05 -11.30 7.28
CA GLN A 47 18.59 -10.43 8.33
C GLN A 47 20.11 -10.23 8.26
N GLN A 48 20.62 -10.12 7.03
CA GLN A 48 22.04 -9.99 6.67
C GLN A 48 22.29 -8.75 5.82
N TYR A 49 21.66 -7.61 6.16
CA TYR A 49 21.69 -6.40 5.35
C TYR A 49 23.11 -5.83 5.13
N LEU A 50 24.09 -6.22 5.94
CA LEU A 50 25.50 -5.86 5.77
C LEU A 50 26.31 -6.87 4.96
N ILE A 51 25.69 -7.91 4.41
CA ILE A 51 26.39 -8.81 3.50
C ILE A 51 26.97 -8.04 2.31
N ASN A 52 28.19 -8.34 1.94
CA ASN A 52 28.97 -7.59 0.92
C ASN A 52 29.33 -6.14 1.28
N GLN A 53 29.16 -5.73 2.54
CA GLN A 53 29.63 -4.46 3.08
C GLN A 53 30.77 -4.68 4.07
N ALA A 54 31.74 -3.77 4.09
CA ALA A 54 32.86 -3.82 5.04
C ALA A 54 32.44 -3.31 6.44
N ALA A 55 31.31 -3.74 6.95
CA ALA A 55 30.74 -3.27 8.20
C ALA A 55 30.37 -4.46 9.12
N GLY A 56 30.16 -4.19 10.36
CA GLY A 56 29.96 -5.17 11.42
C GLY A 56 28.69 -6.03 11.29
N PRO A 57 28.23 -6.63 12.39
CA PRO A 57 27.11 -7.58 12.36
C PRO A 57 25.79 -6.93 11.90
N SER A 58 25.04 -7.70 11.15
CA SER A 58 23.67 -7.38 10.74
C SER A 58 22.68 -7.65 11.89
N GLY A 59 21.44 -7.81 11.57
CA GLY A 59 20.34 -8.10 12.46
C GLY A 59 19.01 -7.75 11.80
N ASN A 60 17.93 -7.84 12.55
CA ASN A 60 16.60 -7.55 12.07
C ASN A 60 16.27 -6.07 12.18
N ILE A 61 16.17 -5.37 11.04
CA ILE A 61 15.75 -3.96 10.97
C ILE A 61 14.23 -3.80 10.84
N MET A 62 13.49 -4.88 10.53
CA MET A 62 12.04 -4.90 10.41
C MET A 62 11.39 -5.58 11.62
N ARG A 63 11.66 -5.06 12.80
CA ARG A 63 11.30 -5.69 14.08
C ARG A 63 9.80 -5.70 14.40
N ASN A 64 9.03 -4.85 13.75
CA ASN A 64 7.57 -4.84 13.87
C ASN A 64 6.92 -5.92 13.00
N MET A 65 7.51 -6.20 11.86
CA MET A 65 7.00 -7.20 10.93
C MET A 65 7.60 -8.58 11.17
N LEU A 66 8.91 -8.68 11.40
CA LEU A 66 9.65 -9.94 11.42
C LEU A 66 10.28 -10.22 12.79
N SER A 67 10.36 -11.51 13.13
CA SER A 67 11.11 -11.97 14.32
C SER A 67 12.61 -11.94 14.06
N GLY A 68 13.42 -11.67 15.08
CA GLY A 68 14.88 -11.70 15.00
C GLY A 68 15.57 -10.82 16.01
N ALA A 69 16.91 -10.91 16.06
CA ALA A 69 17.72 -10.10 16.96
C ALA A 69 17.79 -8.64 16.49
N SER A 70 17.81 -7.70 17.43
CA SER A 70 17.98 -6.28 17.09
C SER A 70 19.26 -6.03 16.29
N PRO A 71 19.23 -5.11 15.32
CA PRO A 71 20.41 -4.77 14.54
C PRO A 71 21.48 -4.06 15.38
N ALA A 72 22.72 -4.04 14.88
CA ALA A 72 23.76 -3.21 15.46
C ALA A 72 23.38 -1.72 15.36
N SER A 73 23.52 -0.98 16.45
CA SER A 73 23.05 0.41 16.59
C SER A 73 23.83 1.45 15.76
N ASN A 74 24.94 1.06 15.15
CA ASN A 74 25.83 1.99 14.43
C ASN A 74 25.40 2.34 13.00
N LEU A 75 24.38 1.70 12.45
CA LEU A 75 23.91 1.94 11.08
C LEU A 75 22.47 2.46 10.99
N VAL A 76 21.60 2.08 11.93
CA VAL A 76 20.25 2.62 12.02
C VAL A 76 20.25 3.63 13.16
N TYR A 77 20.45 4.89 12.83
CA TYR A 77 20.37 5.96 13.81
C TYR A 77 18.96 6.00 14.41
N ASN A 78 18.88 6.08 15.74
CA ASN A 78 17.62 6.12 16.46
C ASN A 78 16.71 4.92 16.13
N ILE A 79 17.18 3.71 16.43
CA ILE A 79 16.34 2.52 16.39
C ILE A 79 15.16 2.73 17.33
N TRP A 80 13.97 2.73 16.77
CA TRP A 80 12.75 2.86 17.55
C TRP A 80 12.38 1.52 18.20
N ASP A 81 11.83 1.59 19.40
CA ASP A 81 11.21 0.43 20.01
C ASP A 81 10.02 -0.03 19.18
N THR A 82 9.72 -1.33 19.24
CA THR A 82 8.58 -1.89 18.50
C THR A 82 7.25 -1.37 19.04
N VAL A 83 6.28 -1.20 18.16
CA VAL A 83 4.92 -0.77 18.50
C VAL A 83 4.22 -1.85 19.35
N SER A 84 4.43 -3.12 19.00
CA SER A 84 3.92 -4.29 19.70
C SER A 84 5.08 -5.22 20.08
N PRO A 85 5.03 -5.91 21.22
CA PRO A 85 6.06 -6.86 21.60
C PRO A 85 6.12 -8.11 20.71
N ALA A 86 5.03 -8.43 19.99
CA ALA A 86 4.95 -9.53 19.06
C ALA A 86 4.96 -9.03 17.62
N PRO A 87 5.94 -9.44 16.78
CA PRO A 87 6.01 -9.04 15.39
C PRO A 87 4.82 -9.60 14.58
N LEU A 88 4.48 -8.92 13.49
CA LEU A 88 3.32 -9.26 12.67
C LEU A 88 3.40 -10.67 12.07
N ALA A 89 4.59 -11.19 11.78
CA ALA A 89 4.78 -12.56 11.28
C ALA A 89 4.21 -13.61 12.25
N THR A 90 4.08 -13.32 13.54
CA THR A 90 3.42 -14.22 14.50
C THR A 90 1.89 -14.20 14.38
N LYS A 91 1.34 -13.21 13.71
CA LYS A 91 -0.11 -12.98 13.52
C LYS A 91 -0.55 -13.30 12.07
N GLY A 92 0.26 -14.05 11.33
CA GLY A 92 -0.02 -14.32 9.92
C GLY A 92 0.91 -15.35 9.30
N THR A 93 0.91 -15.39 7.98
CA THR A 93 1.77 -16.25 7.15
C THR A 93 2.82 -15.41 6.45
N LEU A 94 4.09 -15.78 6.63
CA LEU A 94 5.24 -15.18 5.98
C LEU A 94 5.69 -16.07 4.80
N PHE A 95 5.52 -15.58 3.58
CA PHE A 95 6.14 -16.13 2.39
C PHE A 95 7.57 -15.57 2.31
N LYS A 96 8.55 -16.39 2.70
CA LYS A 96 9.94 -15.93 2.85
C LYS A 96 10.62 -15.62 1.52
N HIS A 97 10.30 -16.44 0.52
CA HIS A 97 10.81 -16.30 -0.84
C HIS A 97 9.64 -16.47 -1.82
N MET A 98 9.31 -15.38 -2.47
CA MET A 98 8.41 -15.31 -3.61
C MET A 98 9.19 -14.81 -4.82
N ARG A 99 8.61 -14.92 -6.00
CA ARG A 99 9.29 -14.51 -7.22
C ARG A 99 8.58 -13.35 -7.93
N TYR A 100 9.37 -12.37 -8.33
CA TYR A 100 9.06 -11.50 -9.45
C TYR A 100 9.50 -12.22 -10.73
N ALA A 101 8.67 -13.11 -11.27
CA ALA A 101 9.12 -14.16 -12.18
C ALA A 101 9.43 -13.67 -13.61
N SER A 102 8.85 -12.55 -14.05
CA SER A 102 8.97 -12.14 -15.46
C SER A 102 8.96 -10.62 -15.67
N GLY A 103 9.59 -10.18 -16.73
CA GLY A 103 9.67 -8.77 -17.12
C GLY A 103 10.80 -8.00 -16.42
N PRO A 104 10.97 -6.72 -16.74
CA PRO A 104 11.93 -5.85 -16.09
C PRO A 104 11.59 -5.61 -14.61
N THR A 105 12.60 -5.53 -13.76
CA THR A 105 12.47 -5.20 -12.34
C THR A 105 12.46 -3.69 -12.09
N GLY A 106 11.79 -2.93 -12.97
CA GLY A 106 11.57 -1.50 -12.79
C GLY A 106 10.39 -1.22 -11.86
N HIS A 107 10.40 -0.07 -11.20
CA HIS A 107 9.39 0.32 -10.22
C HIS A 107 7.97 0.23 -10.77
N PHE A 108 7.73 0.79 -11.96
CA PHE A 108 6.39 0.77 -12.55
C PHE A 108 5.96 -0.62 -12.98
N ASN A 109 6.90 -1.45 -13.44
CA ASN A 109 6.64 -2.85 -13.77
C ASN A 109 6.24 -3.65 -12.51
N GLY A 110 6.97 -3.47 -11.40
CA GLY A 110 6.68 -4.13 -10.13
C GLY A 110 5.32 -3.77 -9.58
N HIS A 111 5.03 -2.48 -9.47
CA HIS A 111 3.71 -2.01 -9.05
C HIS A 111 2.59 -2.52 -9.97
N THR A 112 2.79 -2.44 -11.29
CA THR A 112 1.80 -2.91 -12.26
C THR A 112 1.52 -4.40 -12.09
N ALA A 113 2.55 -5.22 -11.89
CA ALA A 113 2.37 -6.65 -11.65
C ALA A 113 1.53 -6.94 -10.39
N ILE A 114 1.81 -6.24 -9.28
CA ILE A 114 1.06 -6.37 -8.03
C ILE A 114 -0.39 -5.92 -8.19
N ILE A 115 -0.63 -4.81 -8.92
CA ILE A 115 -1.95 -4.19 -9.01
C ILE A 115 -2.84 -4.87 -10.07
N THR A 116 -2.25 -5.43 -11.12
CA THR A 116 -3.03 -6.04 -12.23
C THR A 116 -3.07 -7.57 -12.17
N GLY A 117 -2.16 -8.22 -11.42
CA GLY A 117 -1.99 -9.67 -11.43
C GLY A 117 -1.39 -10.18 -12.75
N ASN A 118 -0.65 -9.33 -13.47
CA ASN A 118 -0.04 -9.69 -14.75
C ASN A 118 1.34 -9.02 -14.90
N TYR A 119 2.30 -9.77 -15.41
CA TYR A 119 3.60 -9.21 -15.81
C TYR A 119 3.51 -8.47 -17.14
N THR A 120 4.35 -7.46 -17.28
CA THR A 120 4.56 -6.75 -18.53
C THR A 120 5.97 -7.04 -19.04
N PRO A 121 6.14 -7.61 -20.26
CA PRO A 121 7.45 -8.02 -20.74
C PRO A 121 8.38 -6.85 -21.12
N GLU A 122 7.81 -5.68 -21.38
CA GLU A 122 8.55 -4.48 -21.78
C GLU A 122 8.68 -3.51 -20.61
N SER A 123 9.75 -2.71 -20.61
CA SER A 123 9.87 -1.59 -19.66
C SER A 123 8.71 -0.62 -19.87
N LEU A 124 7.92 -0.42 -18.84
CA LEU A 124 6.77 0.47 -18.91
C LEU A 124 7.22 1.93 -18.89
N ASN A 125 6.62 2.71 -19.75
CA ASN A 125 6.78 4.15 -19.71
C ASN A 125 6.02 4.71 -18.51
N LEU A 126 6.65 5.58 -17.79
CA LEU A 126 6.09 6.32 -16.68
C LEU A 126 4.92 7.20 -17.21
N TYR A 127 3.85 7.35 -16.45
CA TYR A 127 2.65 8.16 -16.76
C TYR A 127 1.63 7.54 -17.73
N VAL A 128 1.69 6.24 -17.98
CA VAL A 128 0.67 5.55 -18.77
C VAL A 128 -0.12 4.60 -17.86
N ASN A 129 -1.44 4.66 -17.94
CA ASN A 129 -2.28 3.70 -17.24
C ASN A 129 -2.01 2.28 -17.74
N PRO A 130 -2.11 1.26 -16.88
CA PRO A 130 -1.92 -0.14 -17.26
C PRO A 130 -2.85 -0.57 -18.39
N GLU A 131 -2.44 -1.52 -19.20
CA GLU A 131 -3.30 -2.13 -20.21
C GLU A 131 -4.28 -3.15 -19.63
N MET A 132 -3.84 -3.88 -18.59
CA MET A 132 -4.67 -4.84 -17.89
C MET A 132 -5.41 -4.17 -16.73
N PRO A 133 -6.67 -4.60 -16.43
CA PRO A 133 -7.43 -4.02 -15.34
C PRO A 133 -6.71 -4.12 -14.00
N THR A 134 -6.87 -3.11 -13.17
CA THR A 134 -6.33 -3.09 -11.81
C THR A 134 -7.23 -3.86 -10.85
N ILE A 135 -6.68 -4.21 -9.68
CA ILE A 135 -7.45 -4.83 -8.59
C ILE A 135 -8.67 -3.97 -8.19
N PHE A 136 -8.56 -2.66 -8.26
CA PHE A 136 -9.65 -1.74 -7.97
C PHE A 136 -10.81 -1.92 -8.95
N GLU A 137 -10.49 -2.04 -10.24
CA GLU A 137 -11.48 -2.24 -11.30
C GLU A 137 -12.12 -3.62 -11.21
N TYR A 138 -11.34 -4.67 -10.94
CA TYR A 138 -11.89 -6.00 -10.67
C TYR A 138 -12.82 -5.98 -9.47
N TYR A 139 -12.40 -5.38 -8.37
CA TYR A 139 -13.19 -5.27 -7.15
C TYR A 139 -14.50 -4.51 -7.38
N ARG A 140 -14.42 -3.29 -7.96
CA ARG A 140 -15.62 -2.45 -8.12
C ARG A 140 -16.61 -3.00 -9.14
N LYS A 141 -16.12 -3.66 -10.17
CA LYS A 141 -16.96 -4.18 -11.27
C LYS A 141 -17.55 -5.56 -10.97
N HIS A 142 -16.76 -6.45 -10.40
CA HIS A 142 -17.11 -7.87 -10.26
C HIS A 142 -17.59 -8.26 -8.87
N ASN A 143 -17.55 -7.34 -7.91
CA ASN A 143 -18.18 -7.56 -6.62
C ASN A 143 -19.70 -7.32 -6.75
N ASP A 144 -20.49 -8.19 -6.19
CA ASP A 144 -21.96 -8.09 -6.23
C ASP A 144 -22.52 -7.70 -4.84
N PRO A 145 -23.26 -6.59 -4.71
CA PRO A 145 -23.52 -5.58 -5.75
C PRO A 145 -22.25 -4.77 -6.11
N VAL A 146 -22.29 -4.11 -7.28
CA VAL A 146 -21.20 -3.21 -7.71
C VAL A 146 -20.86 -2.20 -6.62
N LYS A 147 -19.59 -2.12 -6.26
CA LYS A 147 -19.14 -1.33 -5.11
C LYS A 147 -18.94 0.15 -5.44
N SER A 148 -19.25 0.99 -4.46
CA SER A 148 -18.95 2.42 -4.50
C SER A 148 -17.45 2.69 -4.60
N ALA A 149 -17.07 3.82 -5.18
CA ALA A 149 -15.69 4.28 -5.21
C ALA A 149 -15.12 4.55 -3.81
N LEU A 150 -15.94 4.88 -2.82
CA LEU A 150 -15.51 5.03 -1.42
C LEU A 150 -14.92 3.74 -0.83
N ASN A 151 -15.24 2.59 -1.39
CA ASN A 151 -14.72 1.30 -0.95
C ASN A 151 -13.37 0.93 -1.57
N ALA A 152 -12.81 1.75 -2.47
CA ALA A 152 -11.55 1.47 -3.16
C ALA A 152 -10.62 2.70 -3.13
N TRP A 153 -9.45 2.56 -2.51
CA TRP A 153 -8.51 3.65 -2.33
C TRP A 153 -7.09 3.29 -2.74
N TRP A 154 -6.47 4.18 -3.51
CA TRP A 154 -5.06 4.17 -3.86
C TRP A 154 -4.36 5.32 -3.14
N MET A 155 -3.52 4.98 -2.16
CA MET A 155 -2.77 5.91 -1.33
C MET A 155 -1.30 5.89 -1.75
N SER A 156 -0.85 6.93 -2.42
CA SER A 156 0.49 6.94 -3.01
C SER A 156 1.11 8.33 -2.90
N LEU A 157 2.43 8.39 -2.74
CA LEU A 157 3.17 9.65 -2.91
C LEU A 157 3.32 9.95 -4.41
N ASP A 158 3.31 11.25 -4.78
CA ASP A 158 3.38 11.69 -6.18
C ASP A 158 4.80 11.67 -6.77
N LEU A 159 5.61 10.75 -6.36
CA LEU A 159 6.92 10.56 -6.94
C LEU A 159 6.79 9.57 -8.11
N GLY A 160 6.83 10.09 -9.33
CA GLY A 160 6.81 9.27 -10.54
C GLY A 160 5.41 8.87 -11.03
N PRO A 161 5.27 7.69 -11.65
CA PRO A 161 4.09 7.29 -12.44
C PRO A 161 2.93 6.75 -11.62
N TYR A 162 3.06 6.65 -10.32
CA TYR A 162 2.18 5.85 -9.48
C TYR A 162 0.73 6.31 -9.45
N VAL A 163 0.46 7.58 -9.74
CA VAL A 163 -0.89 8.13 -9.83
C VAL A 163 -1.75 7.42 -10.88
N ASN A 164 -1.13 6.90 -11.93
CA ASN A 164 -1.82 6.25 -13.04
C ASN A 164 -2.21 4.79 -12.76
N LEU A 165 -1.92 4.27 -11.57
CA LEU A 165 -2.24 2.89 -11.20
C LEU A 165 -3.63 2.74 -10.56
N ASN A 166 -4.39 3.80 -10.43
CA ASN A 166 -5.74 3.75 -9.87
C ASN A 166 -6.79 3.18 -10.83
N TYR A 167 -6.54 3.15 -12.14
CA TYR A 167 -7.33 2.47 -13.17
C TYR A 167 -6.51 2.18 -14.42
N SER A 168 -7.05 1.40 -15.34
CA SER A 168 -6.39 0.95 -16.57
C SER A 168 -6.99 1.57 -17.84
N ASN A 169 -6.34 1.33 -18.97
CA ASN A 169 -6.85 1.56 -20.30
C ASN A 169 -7.60 0.34 -20.88
N SER A 170 -7.83 -0.68 -20.05
CA SER A 170 -8.45 -1.92 -20.50
C SER A 170 -9.88 -1.71 -20.99
N PRO A 171 -10.26 -2.26 -22.16
CA PRO A 171 -11.62 -2.17 -22.66
C PRO A 171 -12.64 -2.67 -21.66
N ASN A 172 -13.76 -1.95 -21.51
CA ASN A 172 -14.84 -2.25 -20.56
C ASN A 172 -14.51 -2.08 -19.07
N TYR A 173 -13.34 -1.54 -18.74
CA TYR A 173 -12.91 -1.16 -17.41
C TYR A 173 -12.64 0.36 -17.36
N GLY A 174 -11.50 0.78 -16.89
CA GLY A 174 -11.11 2.19 -16.90
C GLY A 174 -11.65 2.97 -15.71
N SER A 175 -11.66 4.30 -15.84
CA SER A 175 -11.96 5.23 -14.76
C SER A 175 -13.32 5.01 -14.08
N LEU A 176 -14.29 4.41 -14.76
CA LEU A 176 -15.60 4.09 -14.19
C LEU A 176 -15.49 3.17 -12.96
N TYR A 177 -14.50 2.30 -12.94
CA TYR A 177 -14.27 1.32 -11.87
C TYR A 177 -12.96 1.55 -11.10
N GLY A 178 -12.29 2.67 -11.32
CA GLY A 178 -11.03 3.00 -10.66
C GLY A 178 -11.18 3.31 -9.16
N ALA A 179 -10.05 3.46 -8.47
CA ALA A 179 -9.99 3.83 -7.07
C ALA A 179 -9.87 5.34 -6.88
N ASN A 180 -10.37 5.85 -5.75
CA ASN A 180 -10.00 7.18 -5.29
C ASN A 180 -8.50 7.21 -5.00
N HIS A 181 -7.83 8.28 -5.42
CA HIS A 181 -6.41 8.47 -5.21
C HIS A 181 -6.18 9.67 -4.28
N ILE A 182 -5.42 9.46 -3.22
CA ILE A 182 -4.86 10.54 -2.40
C ILE A 182 -3.34 10.42 -2.41
N SER A 183 -2.69 11.52 -2.74
CA SER A 183 -1.28 11.74 -2.47
C SER A 183 -1.16 12.88 -1.45
N PRO A 184 -0.60 12.64 -0.26
CA PRO A 184 -0.47 13.69 0.74
C PRO A 184 0.25 14.93 0.24
N LEU A 185 1.31 14.78 -0.56
CA LEU A 185 2.09 15.90 -1.07
C LEU A 185 1.33 16.75 -2.09
N THR A 186 0.56 16.13 -2.99
CA THR A 186 -0.18 16.86 -4.02
C THR A 186 -1.54 17.32 -3.53
N THR A 187 -2.25 16.47 -2.78
CA THR A 187 -3.58 16.81 -2.27
C THR A 187 -3.52 17.98 -1.29
N PHE A 188 -2.49 17.99 -0.44
CA PHE A 188 -2.33 19.04 0.57
C PHE A 188 -1.29 20.08 0.17
N GLY A 189 -0.43 19.81 -0.82
CA GLY A 189 0.67 20.65 -1.26
C GLY A 189 1.66 21.01 -0.14
N ASN A 190 2.59 21.91 -0.42
CA ASN A 190 3.49 22.43 0.62
C ASN A 190 2.72 23.10 1.76
N ILE A 191 1.58 23.72 1.47
CA ILE A 191 0.73 24.38 2.45
C ILE A 191 0.09 23.36 3.41
N GLY A 192 -0.38 22.23 2.91
CA GLY A 192 -0.93 21.17 3.74
C GLY A 192 0.15 20.54 4.61
N PHE A 193 1.31 20.28 4.07
CA PHE A 193 2.43 19.68 4.81
C PHE A 193 2.96 20.63 5.91
N ASP A 194 3.15 21.91 5.60
CA ASP A 194 3.52 22.94 6.58
C ASP A 194 2.46 23.10 7.67
N TYR A 195 1.19 23.01 7.30
CA TYR A 195 0.09 23.05 8.25
C TYR A 195 0.09 21.85 9.20
N PHE A 196 0.28 20.64 8.71
CA PHE A 196 0.38 19.44 9.55
C PHE A 196 1.60 19.47 10.47
N SER A 197 2.70 20.08 10.03
CA SER A 197 3.92 20.17 10.83
C SER A 197 3.88 21.21 11.94
N THR A 198 3.04 22.25 11.84
CA THR A 198 3.09 23.40 12.75
C THR A 198 1.96 23.52 13.75
N LEU A 199 0.85 22.78 13.63
CA LEU A 199 -0.33 22.84 14.53
C LEU A 199 -0.87 24.27 14.80
N ASN A 200 -0.63 25.23 13.92
CA ASN A 200 -1.07 26.60 14.09
C ASN A 200 -2.45 26.81 13.46
N ALA A 201 -3.29 27.59 14.15
CA ALA A 201 -4.57 28.02 13.62
C ALA A 201 -4.38 28.77 12.29
N MET A 202 -5.21 28.46 11.30
CA MET A 202 -5.17 29.12 9.99
C MET A 202 -5.35 30.61 10.10
N HIS A 203 -4.46 31.38 9.49
CA HIS A 203 -4.63 32.82 9.32
C HIS A 203 -5.77 33.11 8.32
N PRO A 204 -6.55 34.22 8.46
CA PRO A 204 -7.61 34.58 7.52
C PRO A 204 -7.20 34.60 6.04
N ASP A 205 -5.95 34.93 5.74
CA ASP A 205 -5.40 34.87 4.36
C ASP A 205 -5.24 33.45 3.81
N GLU A 206 -5.15 32.46 4.68
CA GLU A 206 -5.07 31.03 4.31
C GLU A 206 -6.45 30.47 3.98
N LEU A 207 -7.54 31.04 4.55
CA LEU A 207 -8.91 30.69 4.20
C LEU A 207 -9.23 31.00 2.73
N SER A 208 -8.60 32.04 2.13
CA SER A 208 -8.74 32.30 0.70
C SER A 208 -8.08 31.22 -0.16
N ARG A 209 -7.01 30.59 0.33
CA ARG A 209 -6.32 29.47 -0.31
C ARG A 209 -7.10 28.17 -0.21
N LEU A 210 -7.97 28.01 0.82
CA LEU A 210 -8.89 26.87 0.90
C LEU A 210 -9.88 26.86 -0.28
N ALA A 211 -10.35 28.02 -0.74
CA ALA A 211 -11.19 28.10 -1.92
C ALA A 211 -10.44 27.62 -3.18
N THR A 212 -9.14 27.91 -3.26
CA THR A 212 -8.28 27.44 -4.35
C THR A 212 -8.04 25.93 -4.25
N ILE A 213 -7.80 25.41 -3.04
CA ILE A 213 -7.66 23.96 -2.77
C ILE A 213 -8.99 23.25 -3.08
N ARG A 214 -10.12 23.81 -2.66
CA ARG A 214 -11.44 23.26 -3.00
C ARG A 214 -11.68 23.24 -4.51
N SER A 215 -11.37 24.30 -5.22
CA SER A 215 -11.46 24.35 -6.68
C SER A 215 -10.50 23.37 -7.36
N PHE A 216 -9.33 23.17 -6.78
CA PHE A 216 -8.39 22.14 -7.22
C PHE A 216 -8.94 20.73 -6.99
N LEU A 217 -9.50 20.45 -5.82
CA LEU A 217 -10.14 19.17 -5.51
C LEU A 217 -11.36 18.93 -6.40
N ASP A 218 -12.22 19.95 -6.62
CA ASP A 218 -13.35 19.89 -7.53
C ASP A 218 -12.93 19.58 -8.97
N SER A 219 -11.75 20.03 -9.39
CA SER A 219 -11.24 19.83 -10.74
C SER A 219 -10.40 18.57 -10.93
N ASN A 220 -9.80 18.04 -9.86
CA ASN A 220 -8.78 16.97 -9.97
C ASN A 220 -9.21 15.64 -9.36
N PHE A 221 -10.18 15.60 -8.45
CA PHE A 221 -10.69 14.32 -7.93
C PHE A 221 -11.37 13.46 -9.00
N ASP A 222 -11.90 14.09 -10.04
CA ASP A 222 -12.51 13.42 -11.19
C ASP A 222 -11.64 13.47 -12.47
N ARG A 223 -10.37 13.88 -12.36
CA ARG A 223 -9.49 14.00 -13.52
C ARG A 223 -8.14 13.38 -13.26
N SER A 224 -7.66 12.57 -14.19
CA SER A 224 -6.26 12.20 -14.22
C SER A 224 -5.41 13.41 -14.64
N VAL A 225 -4.12 13.36 -14.37
CA VAL A 225 -3.12 14.38 -14.73
C VAL A 225 -3.05 14.64 -16.26
N THR A 226 -3.74 13.86 -17.08
CA THR A 226 -3.65 13.82 -18.55
C THR A 226 -4.94 14.19 -19.28
N ASP A 227 -5.86 14.97 -18.70
CA ASP A 227 -7.18 15.29 -19.29
C ASP A 227 -8.11 14.08 -19.55
N ILE A 228 -7.74 12.89 -19.11
CA ILE A 228 -8.60 11.71 -19.14
C ILE A 228 -9.66 11.86 -18.03
N PRO A 229 -10.92 11.51 -18.25
CA PRO A 229 -11.93 11.54 -17.20
C PRO A 229 -11.44 10.78 -15.95
N GLY A 230 -11.50 11.41 -14.79
CA GLY A 230 -11.18 10.77 -13.52
C GLY A 230 -12.16 9.65 -13.16
N ILE A 231 -11.98 9.05 -12.00
CA ILE A 231 -12.86 7.98 -11.53
C ILE A 231 -14.28 8.50 -11.34
N SER A 232 -15.26 7.60 -11.52
CA SER A 232 -16.67 7.95 -11.35
C SER A 232 -17.06 7.83 -9.88
N ASN A 233 -17.28 8.98 -9.23
CA ASN A 233 -17.94 9.10 -7.94
C ASN A 233 -19.37 9.65 -8.13
N ILE A 234 -20.32 9.18 -7.34
CA ILE A 234 -21.60 9.85 -7.18
C ILE A 234 -21.41 11.16 -6.40
N ALA A 235 -22.35 12.09 -6.51
CA ALA A 235 -22.23 13.41 -5.90
C ALA A 235 -22.04 13.35 -4.39
N GLU A 236 -22.75 12.48 -3.71
CA GLU A 236 -22.71 12.28 -2.26
C GLU A 236 -21.33 11.76 -1.81
N ASP A 237 -20.75 10.80 -2.54
CA ASP A 237 -19.41 10.28 -2.25
C ASP A 237 -18.34 11.37 -2.42
N ARG A 238 -18.47 12.16 -3.48
CA ARG A 238 -17.57 13.29 -3.76
C ARG A 238 -17.63 14.35 -2.64
N GLU A 239 -18.84 14.73 -2.21
CA GLU A 239 -19.03 15.68 -1.12
C GLU A 239 -18.43 15.15 0.19
N ALA A 240 -18.60 13.86 0.49
CA ALA A 240 -18.03 13.23 1.67
C ALA A 240 -16.49 13.26 1.66
N ILE A 241 -15.86 12.98 0.51
CA ILE A 241 -14.40 13.06 0.34
C ILE A 241 -13.91 14.51 0.51
N GLN A 242 -14.58 15.47 -0.11
CA GLN A 242 -14.22 16.87 -0.02
C GLN A 242 -14.35 17.40 1.41
N ASP A 243 -15.43 17.08 2.11
CA ASP A 243 -15.63 17.47 3.51
C ASP A 243 -14.55 16.87 4.42
N PHE A 244 -14.23 15.59 4.22
CA PHE A 244 -13.16 14.91 4.95
C PHE A 244 -11.79 15.61 4.75
N ILE A 245 -11.40 15.89 3.51
CA ILE A 245 -10.14 16.56 3.20
C ILE A 245 -10.11 17.97 3.81
N LEU A 246 -11.21 18.72 3.70
CA LEU A 246 -11.31 20.06 4.30
C LEU A 246 -11.19 20.02 5.83
N LYS A 247 -11.78 19.01 6.49
CA LYS A 247 -11.66 18.83 7.94
C LYS A 247 -10.23 18.48 8.36
N LEU A 248 -9.53 17.65 7.57
CA LEU A 248 -8.10 17.38 7.78
C LEU A 248 -7.28 18.67 7.69
N ILE A 249 -7.47 19.45 6.61
CA ILE A 249 -6.75 20.71 6.38
C ILE A 249 -7.02 21.72 7.51
N LYS A 250 -8.24 21.79 8.02
CA LYS A 250 -8.60 22.68 9.13
C LYS A 250 -8.16 22.18 10.51
N GLY A 251 -7.59 20.98 10.59
CA GLY A 251 -7.23 20.35 11.87
C GLY A 251 -8.44 19.92 12.71
N GLU A 252 -9.65 19.90 12.14
CA GLU A 252 -10.86 19.39 12.80
C GLU A 252 -10.78 17.87 12.98
N ILE A 253 -10.08 17.18 12.07
CA ILE A 253 -9.67 15.78 12.22
C ILE A 253 -8.16 15.78 12.51
N PRO A 254 -7.74 15.48 13.75
CA PRO A 254 -6.33 15.47 14.10
C PRO A 254 -5.62 14.28 13.47
N ILE A 255 -4.40 14.51 12.94
CA ILE A 255 -3.54 13.46 12.41
C ILE A 255 -2.70 12.91 13.56
N GLU A 256 -2.75 11.60 13.69
CA GLU A 256 -1.87 10.84 14.55
C GLU A 256 -0.68 10.35 13.72
N TRP A 257 0.53 10.66 14.17
CA TRP A 257 1.74 10.32 13.43
C TRP A 257 2.31 8.98 13.88
N PRO A 258 2.74 8.12 12.93
CA PRO A 258 3.36 6.83 13.23
C PRO A 258 4.84 7.01 13.64
N ILE A 259 5.06 7.64 14.79
CA ILE A 259 6.37 7.87 15.40
C ILE A 259 6.28 7.63 16.90
N PRO A 260 7.36 7.22 17.58
CA PRO A 260 7.37 7.09 19.03
C PRO A 260 7.08 8.43 19.74
N VAL A 261 6.43 8.36 20.89
CA VAL A 261 6.13 9.55 21.69
C VAL A 261 7.42 10.29 22.04
N GLY A 262 7.45 11.60 21.78
CA GLY A 262 8.61 12.46 22.03
C GLY A 262 9.61 12.50 20.86
N THR A 263 9.36 11.79 19.78
CA THR A 263 10.17 11.92 18.56
C THR A 263 9.86 13.25 17.86
N PRO A 264 10.87 14.00 17.42
CA PRO A 264 10.70 15.22 16.66
C PRO A 264 9.96 14.98 15.32
N TYR A 265 9.14 15.94 14.89
CA TYR A 265 8.36 15.82 13.63
C TYR A 265 9.23 15.80 12.37
N ASP A 266 10.47 16.29 12.41
CA ASP A 266 11.42 16.20 11.30
C ASP A 266 11.86 14.75 10.98
N GLN A 267 11.50 13.80 11.85
CA GLN A 267 11.70 12.37 11.63
C GLN A 267 10.56 11.69 10.85
N ILE A 268 9.51 12.44 10.52
CA ILE A 268 8.40 11.92 9.71
C ILE A 268 8.85 11.90 8.24
N THR A 269 8.90 10.70 7.67
CA THR A 269 9.18 10.51 6.25
C THR A 269 7.91 10.69 5.40
N GLY A 270 8.07 10.78 4.09
CA GLY A 270 6.93 10.77 3.16
C GLY A 270 6.08 9.51 3.32
N ASP A 271 6.71 8.36 3.48
CA ASP A 271 6.01 7.08 3.68
C ASP A 271 5.20 7.06 4.99
N LEU A 272 5.77 7.56 6.10
CA LEU A 272 5.04 7.69 7.37
C LEU A 272 3.86 8.65 7.26
N SER A 273 4.01 9.73 6.49
CA SER A 273 2.92 10.68 6.21
C SER A 273 1.80 10.01 5.43
N ASN A 274 2.16 9.21 4.42
CA ASN A 274 1.18 8.46 3.63
C ASN A 274 0.42 7.44 4.49
N ILE A 275 1.12 6.70 5.35
CA ILE A 275 0.51 5.77 6.30
C ILE A 275 -0.44 6.49 7.28
N ALA A 276 -0.04 7.66 7.81
CA ALA A 276 -0.88 8.45 8.72
C ALA A 276 -2.18 8.91 8.07
N ILE A 277 -2.12 9.42 6.83
CA ILE A 277 -3.31 9.84 6.08
C ILE A 277 -4.15 8.63 5.67
N SER A 278 -3.51 7.52 5.28
CA SER A 278 -4.20 6.26 4.98
C SER A 278 -5.02 5.77 6.18
N TRP A 279 -4.46 5.85 7.39
CA TRP A 279 -5.22 5.54 8.60
C TRP A 279 -6.46 6.45 8.76
N LYS A 280 -6.35 7.75 8.49
CA LYS A 280 -7.52 8.65 8.57
C LYS A 280 -8.59 8.32 7.54
N VAL A 281 -8.20 7.87 6.34
CA VAL A 281 -9.14 7.38 5.33
C VAL A 281 -9.79 6.06 5.79
N LEU A 282 -9.02 5.11 6.33
CA LEU A 282 -9.52 3.87 6.90
C LEU A 282 -10.55 4.15 8.01
N GLN A 283 -10.22 5.02 8.95
CA GLN A 283 -11.07 5.39 10.07
C GLN A 283 -12.36 6.10 9.64
N GLN A 284 -12.31 6.91 8.57
CA GLN A 284 -13.45 7.70 8.10
C GLN A 284 -14.42 6.90 7.23
N PHE A 285 -13.90 6.05 6.35
CA PHE A 285 -14.69 5.43 5.29
C PHE A 285 -14.79 3.92 5.40
N HIS A 286 -13.99 3.26 6.24
CA HIS A 286 -13.90 1.80 6.38
C HIS A 286 -13.93 1.08 5.02
N PRO A 287 -13.04 1.45 4.06
CA PRO A 287 -13.07 0.89 2.73
C PRO A 287 -12.80 -0.61 2.74
N GLU A 288 -13.42 -1.33 1.81
CA GLU A 288 -13.19 -2.76 1.65
C GLU A 288 -11.82 -3.07 1.00
N LEU A 289 -11.27 -2.14 0.21
CA LEU A 289 -9.98 -2.30 -0.45
C LEU A 289 -9.17 -1.00 -0.37
N MET A 290 -8.03 -1.05 0.29
CA MET A 290 -7.05 0.03 0.28
C MET A 290 -5.69 -0.50 -0.13
N VAL A 291 -5.02 0.22 -1.01
CA VAL A 291 -3.61 -0.02 -1.34
C VAL A 291 -2.80 1.20 -0.92
N ILE A 292 -1.75 0.98 -0.12
CA ILE A 292 -0.83 2.00 0.37
C ILE A 292 0.53 1.75 -0.27
N ASN A 293 1.02 2.71 -1.04
CA ASN A 293 2.33 2.65 -1.66
C ASN A 293 3.34 3.51 -0.89
N THR A 294 4.46 2.93 -0.49
CA THR A 294 5.63 3.67 0.00
C THR A 294 6.60 3.93 -1.17
N THR A 295 7.54 4.87 -1.03
CA THR A 295 8.46 5.24 -2.12
C THR A 295 9.87 5.61 -1.65
N ASN A 296 10.07 5.84 -0.36
CA ASN A 296 11.34 6.37 0.16
C ASN A 296 12.51 5.38 0.04
N LEU A 297 12.22 4.08 -0.15
CA LEU A 297 13.26 3.05 -0.24
C LEU A 297 14.10 3.15 -1.52
N ASP A 298 13.65 3.92 -2.51
CA ASP A 298 14.40 4.10 -3.75
C ASP A 298 15.71 4.90 -3.57
N ILE A 299 15.88 5.56 -2.45
CA ILE A 299 17.16 6.17 -2.04
C ILE A 299 18.33 5.16 -2.04
N CYS A 300 18.04 3.87 -2.00
CA CYS A 300 19.04 2.79 -2.02
C CYS A 300 19.98 2.85 -3.22
N HIS A 301 19.60 3.48 -4.32
CA HIS A 301 20.47 3.71 -5.49
C HIS A 301 21.70 4.57 -5.19
N THR A 302 21.63 5.41 -4.15
CA THR A 302 22.65 6.40 -3.86
C THR A 302 23.08 6.46 -2.40
N ASN A 303 22.26 5.96 -1.48
CA ASN A 303 22.51 6.05 -0.04
C ASN A 303 21.96 4.83 0.70
N PHE A 304 22.84 3.91 1.04
CA PHE A 304 22.45 2.69 1.72
C PHE A 304 22.04 2.92 3.18
N SER A 305 22.70 3.82 3.88
CA SER A 305 22.37 4.14 5.29
C SER A 305 20.96 4.72 5.42
N ASP A 306 20.60 5.64 4.53
CA ASP A 306 19.24 6.21 4.51
C ASP A 306 18.20 5.15 4.11
N TYR A 307 18.51 4.27 3.16
CA TYR A 307 17.66 3.16 2.80
C TYR A 307 17.34 2.27 4.02
N ILE A 308 18.34 1.85 4.78
CA ILE A 308 18.14 1.05 5.99
C ILE A 308 17.30 1.82 7.03
N SER A 309 17.58 3.11 7.21
CA SER A 309 16.80 3.97 8.11
C SER A 309 15.34 4.08 7.67
N TYR A 310 15.07 4.31 6.38
CA TYR A 310 13.71 4.41 5.86
C TYR A 310 12.97 3.08 5.92
N LEU A 311 13.65 1.96 5.68
CA LEU A 311 13.06 0.63 5.83
C LEU A 311 12.65 0.36 7.28
N HIS A 312 13.51 0.68 8.25
CA HIS A 312 13.17 0.59 9.66
C HIS A 312 11.94 1.45 10.03
N ARG A 313 11.83 2.67 9.47
CA ARG A 313 10.67 3.55 9.71
C ARG A 313 9.41 3.05 9.03
N ALA A 314 9.52 2.54 7.81
CA ALA A 314 8.38 1.94 7.11
C ALA A 314 7.86 0.71 7.87
N ASP A 315 8.74 -0.15 8.39
CA ASP A 315 8.40 -1.26 9.29
C ASP A 315 7.64 -0.78 10.54
N TYR A 316 8.13 0.29 11.18
CA TYR A 316 7.44 0.89 12.33
C TYR A 316 6.05 1.40 11.93
N GLY A 317 5.95 2.10 10.80
CA GLY A 317 4.69 2.62 10.28
C GLY A 317 3.66 1.53 9.99
N VAL A 318 4.09 0.41 9.42
CA VAL A 318 3.23 -0.76 9.17
C VAL A 318 2.77 -1.40 10.47
N GLY A 319 3.66 -1.60 11.44
CA GLY A 319 3.30 -2.09 12.76
C GLY A 319 2.30 -1.19 13.47
N TRP A 320 2.53 0.14 13.40
CA TRP A 320 1.61 1.14 13.95
C TRP A 320 0.24 1.10 13.27
N LEU A 321 0.20 0.99 11.95
CA LEU A 321 -1.05 0.90 11.18
C LEU A 321 -1.86 -0.33 11.59
N TRP A 322 -1.20 -1.48 11.74
CA TRP A 322 -1.86 -2.68 12.20
C TRP A 322 -2.49 -2.51 13.58
N GLU A 323 -1.77 -1.97 14.56
CA GLU A 323 -2.31 -1.73 15.89
C GLU A 323 -3.49 -0.73 15.87
N LYS A 324 -3.46 0.26 14.97
CA LYS A 324 -4.59 1.16 14.74
C LYS A 324 -5.81 0.42 14.19
N ILE A 325 -5.62 -0.42 13.18
CA ILE A 325 -6.68 -1.28 12.63
C ILE A 325 -7.26 -2.17 13.74
N GLN A 326 -6.41 -2.79 14.57
CA GLN A 326 -6.86 -3.64 15.69
C GLN A 326 -7.57 -2.85 16.79
N SER A 327 -7.38 -1.56 16.88
CA SER A 327 -8.10 -0.68 17.82
C SER A 327 -9.46 -0.21 17.32
N ASP A 328 -9.77 -0.40 16.06
CA ASP A 328 -11.05 -0.02 15.44
C ASP A 328 -12.04 -1.19 15.54
N PRO A 329 -13.20 -1.00 16.20
CA PRO A 329 -14.13 -2.10 16.43
C PRO A 329 -14.80 -2.67 15.16
N GLU A 330 -14.84 -1.91 14.07
CA GLU A 330 -15.40 -2.36 12.78
C GLU A 330 -14.36 -3.15 11.98
N MET A 331 -13.08 -2.87 12.15
CA MET A 331 -11.99 -3.45 11.36
C MET A 331 -11.20 -4.55 12.05
N ALA A 332 -11.10 -4.54 13.38
CA ALA A 332 -10.16 -5.36 14.17
C ALA A 332 -10.18 -6.86 13.85
N ASN A 333 -11.37 -7.45 13.67
CA ASN A 333 -11.54 -8.89 13.44
C ASN A 333 -11.95 -9.21 12.00
N ASP A 334 -11.86 -8.25 11.10
CA ASP A 334 -12.42 -8.36 9.75
C ASP A 334 -11.50 -7.71 8.70
N THR A 335 -10.23 -7.52 9.03
CA THR A 335 -9.21 -6.98 8.14
C THR A 335 -8.09 -7.98 7.91
N ILE A 336 -7.71 -8.14 6.65
CA ILE A 336 -6.46 -8.80 6.24
C ILE A 336 -5.53 -7.73 5.67
N MET A 337 -4.29 -7.68 6.19
CA MET A 337 -3.24 -6.82 5.66
C MET A 337 -2.20 -7.68 4.94
N ILE A 338 -1.83 -7.25 3.74
CA ILE A 338 -0.80 -7.88 2.90
C ILE A 338 0.34 -6.88 2.72
N CYS A 339 1.57 -7.29 2.98
CA CYS A 339 2.76 -6.48 2.81
C CYS A 339 3.70 -7.14 1.81
N ILE A 340 4.14 -6.42 0.77
CA ILE A 340 4.99 -6.95 -0.29
C ILE A 340 5.87 -5.83 -0.87
N PRO A 341 7.16 -6.05 -1.16
CA PRO A 341 7.94 -5.13 -1.98
C PRO A 341 7.57 -5.27 -3.47
N GLU A 342 7.70 -4.19 -4.22
CA GLU A 342 7.44 -4.20 -5.67
C GLU A 342 8.41 -5.09 -6.46
N HIS A 343 9.66 -5.18 -6.00
CA HIS A 343 10.75 -6.04 -6.46
C HIS A 343 11.82 -6.14 -5.38
N GLY A 344 12.81 -7.02 -5.57
CA GLY A 344 14.03 -7.07 -4.76
C GLY A 344 15.06 -6.04 -5.23
N ARG A 345 16.30 -6.18 -4.75
CA ARG A 345 17.46 -5.44 -5.24
C ARG A 345 18.62 -6.37 -5.53
N ASN A 346 19.60 -5.88 -6.29
CA ASN A 346 20.77 -6.67 -6.66
C ASN A 346 21.55 -7.15 -5.43
N MET A 347 22.13 -8.34 -5.50
CA MET A 347 23.08 -8.82 -4.48
C MET A 347 24.39 -8.05 -4.55
N THR A 348 24.83 -7.70 -5.75
CA THR A 348 26.07 -6.95 -5.98
C THR A 348 25.81 -5.44 -5.83
N PRO A 349 26.56 -4.74 -4.97
CA PRO A 349 26.43 -3.29 -4.85
C PRO A 349 26.90 -2.56 -6.11
N ASN A 350 26.41 -1.35 -6.31
CA ASN A 350 26.95 -0.44 -7.32
C ASN A 350 28.21 0.28 -6.81
N VAL A 351 28.73 1.24 -7.58
CA VAL A 351 29.99 1.94 -7.25
C VAL A 351 29.81 3.16 -6.34
N ILE A 352 28.58 3.49 -5.97
CA ILE A 352 28.26 4.66 -5.16
C ILE A 352 28.33 4.27 -3.69
N ALA A 353 29.21 4.94 -2.95
CA ALA A 353 29.29 4.81 -1.49
C ALA A 353 28.68 6.03 -0.81
N ASP A 354 27.93 5.80 0.25
CA ASP A 354 27.37 6.86 1.09
C ASP A 354 28.43 7.46 2.05
N ALA A 355 28.03 8.42 2.88
CA ALA A 355 28.91 9.09 3.83
C ALA A 355 29.50 8.15 4.90
N ASN A 356 28.91 6.99 5.13
CA ASN A 356 29.39 5.96 6.04
C ASN A 356 30.31 4.93 5.35
N GLY A 357 30.55 5.11 4.04
CA GLY A 357 31.36 4.22 3.22
C GLY A 357 30.64 2.93 2.81
N LEU A 358 29.32 2.88 2.93
CA LEU A 358 28.49 1.75 2.52
C LEU A 358 28.03 1.92 1.08
N PHE A 359 28.14 0.84 0.30
CA PHE A 359 27.76 0.86 -1.10
C PHE A 359 26.27 0.74 -1.31
N ALA A 360 25.74 1.47 -2.28
CA ALA A 360 24.38 1.46 -2.73
C ALA A 360 24.05 0.23 -3.60
N TYR A 361 22.76 -0.03 -3.81
CA TYR A 361 22.30 -1.18 -4.60
C TYR A 361 21.24 -0.77 -5.61
N ASP A 362 21.42 -1.22 -6.84
CA ASP A 362 20.42 -1.14 -7.89
C ASP A 362 19.46 -2.35 -7.85
N HIS A 363 18.52 -2.41 -8.79
CA HIS A 363 17.54 -3.51 -8.86
C HIS A 363 17.37 -4.10 -10.27
N THR A 364 18.32 -3.87 -11.17
CA THR A 364 18.22 -4.26 -12.59
C THR A 364 19.40 -5.09 -13.06
N GLY A 365 20.02 -5.88 -12.26
CA GLY A 365 21.27 -6.49 -12.65
C GLY A 365 21.43 -7.97 -12.38
N ASP A 366 20.73 -8.50 -11.39
CA ASP A 366 20.88 -9.90 -11.02
C ASP A 366 19.56 -10.53 -10.53
N GLU A 367 19.56 -11.85 -10.37
CA GLU A 367 18.39 -12.62 -9.97
C GLU A 367 17.90 -12.29 -8.55
N ASN A 368 18.75 -11.74 -7.69
CA ASN A 368 18.36 -11.34 -6.34
C ASN A 368 17.31 -10.21 -6.37
N SER A 369 17.29 -9.40 -7.44
CA SER A 369 16.26 -8.37 -7.62
C SER A 369 14.86 -8.94 -7.90
N ARG A 370 14.76 -10.25 -8.15
CA ARG A 370 13.51 -10.99 -8.36
C ARG A 370 13.06 -11.78 -7.15
N ASP A 371 13.89 -11.85 -6.12
CA ASP A 371 13.59 -12.55 -4.88
C ASP A 371 12.99 -11.57 -3.88
N ILE A 372 11.76 -11.85 -3.45
CA ILE A 372 10.97 -10.98 -2.59
C ILE A 372 10.28 -11.79 -1.49
N PHE A 373 9.79 -11.11 -0.46
CA PHE A 373 8.94 -11.72 0.55
C PHE A 373 7.50 -11.20 0.44
N SER A 374 6.56 -11.87 1.08
CA SER A 374 5.25 -11.30 1.39
C SER A 374 4.79 -11.73 2.78
N LEU A 375 4.11 -10.85 3.47
CA LEU A 375 3.51 -11.14 4.78
C LEU A 375 2.00 -10.87 4.71
N ILE A 376 1.21 -11.90 5.03
CA ILE A 376 -0.25 -11.82 5.09
C ILE A 376 -0.67 -11.99 6.55
N VAL A 377 -1.24 -10.95 7.15
CA VAL A 377 -1.71 -10.94 8.55
C VAL A 377 -3.21 -10.74 8.63
N GLY A 378 -3.85 -11.39 9.58
CA GLY A 378 -5.30 -11.29 9.73
C GLY A 378 -5.83 -12.06 10.93
N PRO A 379 -7.17 -12.13 11.08
CA PRO A 379 -7.78 -12.88 12.19
C PRO A 379 -7.39 -14.35 12.16
N PRO A 380 -7.12 -14.97 13.34
CA PRO A 380 -6.70 -16.37 13.42
C PRO A 380 -7.76 -17.39 12.96
N SER A 381 -9.01 -16.95 12.80
CA SER A 381 -10.06 -17.76 12.20
C SER A 381 -9.97 -17.87 10.68
N VAL A 382 -9.13 -17.07 10.06
CA VAL A 382 -9.02 -16.96 8.60
C VAL A 382 -7.59 -17.15 8.11
N VAL A 383 -6.61 -16.54 8.79
CA VAL A 383 -5.19 -16.55 8.38
C VAL A 383 -4.39 -17.47 9.31
N ASN A 384 -3.58 -18.34 8.73
CA ASN A 384 -2.65 -19.17 9.47
C ASN A 384 -1.63 -18.32 10.26
N GLN A 385 -1.49 -18.59 11.56
CA GLN A 385 -0.68 -17.78 12.47
C GLN A 385 0.73 -18.34 12.62
N GLY A 386 1.75 -17.47 12.47
CA GLY A 386 3.14 -17.84 12.67
C GLY A 386 3.66 -18.87 11.67
N LEU A 387 3.02 -19.01 10.51
CA LEU A 387 3.44 -19.91 9.45
C LEU A 387 4.48 -19.23 8.55
N GLU A 388 5.59 -19.92 8.30
CA GLU A 388 6.59 -19.55 7.31
C GLU A 388 6.52 -20.51 6.12
N VAL A 389 6.54 -19.96 4.89
CA VAL A 389 6.38 -20.71 3.63
C VAL A 389 7.48 -20.32 2.64
N GLY A 390 8.00 -21.31 1.91
CA GLY A 390 9.03 -21.13 0.91
C GLY A 390 10.42 -20.91 1.47
N ASP A 391 11.41 -21.19 0.67
CA ASP A 391 12.82 -20.90 0.91
C ASP A 391 13.50 -20.50 -0.42
N ALA A 392 14.80 -20.23 -0.38
CA ALA A 392 15.54 -19.77 -1.55
C ALA A 392 15.65 -20.84 -2.67
N GLU A 393 15.64 -22.12 -2.30
CA GLU A 393 15.70 -23.24 -3.25
C GLU A 393 14.33 -23.61 -3.80
N ASP A 394 13.27 -23.40 -3.00
CA ASP A 394 11.86 -23.68 -3.37
C ASP A 394 10.96 -22.47 -3.05
N PRO A 395 11.05 -21.39 -3.81
CA PRO A 395 10.24 -20.20 -3.60
C PRO A 395 8.75 -20.50 -3.86
N ILE A 396 7.88 -19.99 -3.00
CA ILE A 396 6.43 -20.21 -3.09
C ILE A 396 5.71 -18.90 -3.32
N GLY A 397 4.97 -18.83 -4.44
CA GLY A 397 4.20 -17.66 -4.86
C GLY A 397 4.98 -16.71 -5.78
N GLU A 398 4.21 -15.90 -6.48
CA GLU A 398 4.70 -14.86 -7.38
C GLU A 398 4.04 -13.50 -7.09
N THR A 399 4.67 -12.44 -7.55
CA THR A 399 4.12 -11.07 -7.44
C THR A 399 2.68 -10.97 -7.95
N ILE A 400 2.36 -11.67 -9.05
CA ILE A 400 1.04 -11.64 -9.69
C ILE A 400 -0.04 -12.40 -8.92
N ASP A 401 0.31 -13.16 -7.89
CA ASP A 401 -0.62 -13.91 -7.05
C ASP A 401 -1.38 -13.00 -6.06
N ILE A 402 -0.94 -11.78 -5.88
CA ILE A 402 -1.57 -10.82 -4.94
C ILE A 402 -3.00 -10.48 -5.38
N VAL A 403 -3.23 -10.21 -6.67
CA VAL A 403 -4.56 -9.84 -7.16
C VAL A 403 -5.58 -10.98 -6.98
N PRO A 404 -5.32 -12.23 -7.45
CA PRO A 404 -6.25 -13.33 -7.21
C PRO A 404 -6.42 -13.65 -5.72
N THR A 405 -5.40 -13.43 -4.88
CA THR A 405 -5.50 -13.61 -3.43
C THR A 405 -6.44 -12.58 -2.81
N ILE A 406 -6.31 -11.29 -3.14
CA ILE A 406 -7.24 -10.25 -2.68
C ILE A 406 -8.66 -10.53 -3.17
N ALA A 407 -8.81 -10.91 -4.44
CA ALA A 407 -10.12 -11.25 -5.00
C ALA A 407 -10.77 -12.46 -4.31
N HIS A 408 -9.98 -13.43 -3.88
CA HIS A 408 -10.41 -14.57 -3.07
C HIS A 408 -10.85 -14.11 -1.67
N ILE A 409 -10.05 -13.32 -0.97
CA ILE A 409 -10.37 -12.79 0.36
C ILE A 409 -11.72 -12.05 0.32
N LEU A 410 -11.91 -11.19 -0.65
CA LEU A 410 -13.13 -10.38 -0.81
C LEU A 410 -14.29 -11.11 -1.52
N GLY A 411 -14.11 -12.38 -1.91
CA GLY A 411 -15.16 -13.28 -2.40
C GLY A 411 -15.64 -13.03 -3.83
N PHE A 412 -14.88 -12.31 -4.68
CA PHE A 412 -15.30 -12.03 -6.06
C PHE A 412 -14.39 -12.63 -7.14
N LYS A 413 -13.38 -13.43 -6.76
CA LYS A 413 -12.40 -14.02 -7.69
C LYS A 413 -13.07 -14.74 -8.88
N ASP A 414 -14.07 -15.57 -8.59
CA ASP A 414 -14.73 -16.38 -9.61
C ASP A 414 -15.65 -15.57 -10.55
N ASN A 415 -15.90 -14.31 -10.23
CA ASN A 415 -16.62 -13.37 -11.08
C ASN A 415 -15.73 -12.68 -12.12
N ILE A 416 -14.40 -12.75 -11.95
CA ILE A 416 -13.44 -12.19 -12.91
C ILE A 416 -13.40 -13.13 -14.13
N PRO A 417 -13.61 -12.59 -15.36
CA PRO A 417 -13.60 -13.45 -16.55
C PRO A 417 -12.25 -14.14 -16.76
N GLY A 418 -12.27 -15.36 -17.28
CA GLY A 418 -11.06 -16.11 -17.59
C GLY A 418 -10.14 -15.36 -18.56
N GLY A 419 -8.83 -15.50 -18.36
CA GLY A 419 -7.78 -14.86 -19.17
C GLY A 419 -7.34 -13.46 -18.70
N TYR A 420 -7.96 -12.92 -17.66
CA TYR A 420 -7.51 -11.65 -17.08
C TYR A 420 -6.45 -11.80 -15.97
N LEU A 421 -6.47 -12.87 -15.21
CA LEU A 421 -5.49 -13.15 -14.15
C LEU A 421 -4.60 -14.31 -14.55
N SER A 422 -3.30 -14.11 -14.41
CA SER A 422 -2.28 -15.13 -14.68
C SER A 422 -1.79 -15.82 -13.40
N GLY A 423 -1.95 -15.17 -12.23
CA GLY A 423 -1.55 -15.69 -10.93
C GLY A 423 -2.57 -16.62 -10.29
N SER A 424 -2.18 -17.19 -9.16
CA SER A 424 -2.98 -18.09 -8.33
C SER A 424 -3.25 -17.49 -6.94
N VAL A 425 -4.16 -18.08 -6.19
CA VAL A 425 -4.35 -17.71 -4.78
C VAL A 425 -3.21 -18.26 -3.94
N LEU A 426 -2.69 -17.49 -3.01
CA LEU A 426 -1.73 -17.92 -1.99
C LEU A 426 -2.46 -18.71 -0.89
N GLU A 427 -2.96 -19.90 -1.24
CA GLU A 427 -3.83 -20.73 -0.40
C GLU A 427 -3.19 -21.10 0.95
N GLN A 428 -1.85 -21.16 1.01
CA GLN A 428 -1.10 -21.45 2.24
C GLN A 428 -1.34 -20.45 3.35
N ALA A 429 -1.80 -19.24 3.03
CA ALA A 429 -2.08 -18.21 4.00
C ALA A 429 -3.34 -18.48 4.82
N PHE A 430 -4.25 -19.32 4.33
CA PHE A 430 -5.59 -19.44 4.89
C PHE A 430 -5.81 -20.77 5.64
N VAL A 431 -6.70 -20.71 6.65
CA VAL A 431 -7.08 -21.86 7.51
C VAL A 431 -7.97 -22.84 6.77
#